data_b9a17e0bd09b5fff3f085b47518f63f1
#
_entry.id   b9a17e0bd09b5fff3f085b47518f63f1
#
_cell.length_a   1.000
_cell.length_b   1.000
_cell.length_c   1.000
_cell.angle_alpha   90.00
_cell.angle_beta   90.00
_cell.angle_gamma   90.00
#
_symmetry.space_group_name_H-M   'P 1'
#
loop_
_entity.id
_entity.type
_entity.pdbx_description
1 polymer ?
#
loop_
_entity_poly.entity_id
_entity_poly.type
_entity_poly.pdbx_seq_one_letter_code
_entity_poly.pdbx_strand_id
1 'polypeptide(L)'
;MVGMSVTALDRSVALPADVDQPAPRGGAVDLVEVGRAFSGTGGRRDVLRDLTVQIRAGEILAVVGPSGCGKSTLLRVIGGLDRPTAGAVTVAGQPVVDTDARTAIAFQEPRLLPWRTLAQNVELGLPQGTGRRAGRARVAELLELVGLTASADLNPRQVSGGMAQRASLARALARGPEVLLLDEPFGALDALTRLRMQDLLLQVHAVEPTTVVLVTHDVEEALFLADRVLLLRTLTPEDGSSSVARILTAPGERPRDRAEAAFADLRADLLTGLGVDTHHASPL
;
A
#
# COMPACT_ATOMS: atom_id res chain seq x y z
N MET A 1 44.03 38.51 -20.31
CA MET A 1 42.89 37.75 -20.82
C MET A 1 43.31 36.29 -20.89
N VAL A 2 42.99 35.51 -19.89
CA VAL A 2 43.12 34.06 -19.92
C VAL A 2 41.86 33.50 -19.25
N GLY A 3 41.01 32.87 -20.08
CA GLY A 3 39.80 32.24 -19.61
C GLY A 3 40.09 30.88 -18.97
N MET A 4 39.69 30.69 -17.73
CA MET A 4 39.68 29.38 -17.09
C MET A 4 38.31 28.75 -17.25
N SER A 5 38.29 27.69 -18.05
CA SER A 5 37.15 26.79 -18.23
C SER A 5 37.05 25.88 -17.00
N VAL A 6 35.93 25.93 -16.26
CA VAL A 6 35.65 25.02 -15.15
C VAL A 6 34.94 23.82 -15.72
N THR A 7 35.64 22.70 -15.80
CA THR A 7 35.09 21.40 -16.17
C THR A 7 34.36 20.81 -14.94
N ALA A 8 33.07 20.66 -15.04
CA ALA A 8 32.23 19.95 -14.04
C ALA A 8 32.56 18.44 -14.10
N LEU A 9 33.09 17.91 -13.01
CA LEU A 9 33.28 16.47 -12.80
C LEU A 9 31.95 15.86 -12.29
N ASP A 10 31.27 15.24 -13.22
CA ASP A 10 30.18 14.29 -12.92
C ASP A 10 30.79 13.06 -12.22
N ARG A 11 30.64 12.94 -10.91
CA ARG A 11 30.92 11.73 -10.14
C ARG A 11 29.60 11.07 -9.75
N SER A 12 29.06 10.32 -10.70
CA SER A 12 28.10 9.27 -10.40
C SER A 12 28.77 8.22 -9.51
N VAL A 13 28.61 8.32 -8.20
CA VAL A 13 29.02 7.28 -7.25
C VAL A 13 27.96 6.18 -7.31
N ALA A 14 28.26 5.11 -8.03
CA ALA A 14 27.51 3.87 -7.94
C ALA A 14 27.62 3.33 -6.51
N LEU A 15 26.50 3.25 -5.80
CA LEU A 15 26.41 2.56 -4.52
C LEU A 15 26.68 1.07 -4.75
N PRO A 16 27.42 0.38 -3.84
CA PRO A 16 27.67 -1.04 -3.97
C PRO A 16 26.35 -1.80 -3.93
N ALA A 17 26.19 -2.76 -4.82
CA ALA A 17 25.05 -3.69 -4.83
C ALA A 17 25.04 -4.45 -3.50
N ASP A 18 23.92 -4.34 -2.79
CA ASP A 18 23.65 -4.99 -1.52
C ASP A 18 23.65 -6.52 -1.74
N VAL A 19 24.57 -7.18 -1.06
CA VAL A 19 24.76 -8.63 -1.17
C VAL A 19 23.78 -9.28 -0.19
N ASP A 20 22.84 -10.08 -0.74
CA ASP A 20 21.99 -11.06 -0.01
C ASP A 20 20.55 -10.68 0.37
N GLN A 21 19.91 -9.75 -0.33
CA GLN A 21 18.44 -9.69 -0.27
C GLN A 21 17.83 -10.58 -1.37
N PRO A 22 16.82 -11.42 -1.05
CA PRO A 22 16.12 -12.20 -2.08
C PRO A 22 15.55 -11.21 -3.12
N ALA A 23 15.73 -11.55 -4.40
CA ALA A 23 15.21 -10.72 -5.49
C ALA A 23 13.73 -10.42 -5.25
N PRO A 24 13.30 -9.14 -5.35
CA PRO A 24 11.92 -8.77 -5.07
C PRO A 24 10.98 -9.55 -6.00
N ARG A 25 10.01 -10.25 -5.43
CA ARG A 25 8.92 -10.90 -6.18
C ARG A 25 7.89 -9.87 -6.67
N GLY A 26 8.01 -8.63 -6.19
CA GLY A 26 7.13 -7.52 -6.53
C GLY A 26 7.31 -7.03 -7.96
N GLY A 27 6.21 -6.65 -8.61
CA GLY A 27 6.20 -5.91 -9.87
C GLY A 27 6.23 -4.41 -9.61
N ALA A 28 6.99 -3.65 -10.41
CA ALA A 28 6.90 -2.20 -10.40
C ALA A 28 5.50 -1.76 -10.88
N VAL A 29 4.98 -0.65 -10.33
CA VAL A 29 3.72 -0.06 -10.77
C VAL A 29 4.00 1.34 -11.32
N ASP A 30 3.62 1.57 -12.58
CA ASP A 30 3.72 2.89 -13.19
C ASP A 30 2.31 3.46 -13.39
N LEU A 31 2.10 4.63 -12.85
CA LEU A 31 0.91 5.45 -13.05
C LEU A 31 1.33 6.65 -13.89
N VAL A 32 0.75 6.80 -15.09
CA VAL A 32 1.09 7.87 -16.02
C VAL A 32 -0.16 8.69 -16.32
N GLU A 33 -0.17 9.93 -15.84
CA GLU A 33 -1.28 10.90 -16.06
C GLU A 33 -2.66 10.33 -15.72
N VAL A 34 -2.72 9.47 -14.67
CA VAL A 34 -3.95 8.78 -14.30
C VAL A 34 -5.01 9.77 -13.82
N GLY A 35 -6.13 9.76 -14.52
CA GLY A 35 -7.34 10.48 -14.17
C GLY A 35 -8.53 9.55 -13.98
N ARG A 36 -9.42 9.86 -13.03
CA ARG A 36 -10.69 9.17 -12.85
C ARG A 36 -11.80 10.16 -12.53
N ALA A 37 -12.79 10.21 -13.40
CA ALA A 37 -13.98 11.02 -13.24
C ALA A 37 -15.23 10.14 -13.21
N PHE A 38 -16.21 10.56 -12.45
CA PHE A 38 -17.55 9.97 -12.41
C PHE A 38 -18.56 10.98 -12.95
N SER A 39 -19.50 10.48 -13.74
CA SER A 39 -20.63 11.26 -14.25
C SER A 39 -21.88 10.92 -13.44
N GLY A 40 -22.59 11.94 -12.95
CA GLY A 40 -23.81 11.79 -12.18
C GLY A 40 -24.80 12.93 -12.44
N THR A 41 -25.91 12.96 -11.72
CA THR A 41 -26.96 14.00 -11.84
C THR A 41 -26.45 15.42 -11.57
N GLY A 42 -25.32 15.57 -10.84
CA GLY A 42 -24.64 16.83 -10.54
C GLY A 42 -23.53 17.23 -11.53
N GLY A 43 -23.40 16.51 -12.67
CA GLY A 43 -22.34 16.74 -13.64
C GLY A 43 -21.14 15.80 -13.49
N ARG A 44 -20.03 16.13 -14.14
CA ARG A 44 -18.78 15.40 -14.07
C ARG A 44 -18.00 15.81 -12.81
N ARG A 45 -17.56 14.83 -12.01
CA ARG A 45 -16.70 15.04 -10.84
C ARG A 45 -15.39 14.26 -11.04
N ASP A 46 -14.29 14.99 -11.14
CA ASP A 46 -12.96 14.39 -11.12
C ASP A 46 -12.61 13.96 -9.69
N VAL A 47 -12.17 12.72 -9.54
CA VAL A 47 -11.71 12.14 -8.26
C VAL A 47 -10.20 11.96 -8.27
N LEU A 48 -9.64 11.58 -9.42
CA LEU A 48 -8.20 11.58 -9.68
C LEU A 48 -7.93 12.42 -10.92
N ARG A 49 -6.84 13.18 -10.91
CA ARG A 49 -6.38 14.03 -12.03
C ARG A 49 -4.86 14.04 -12.08
N ASP A 50 -4.34 13.79 -13.29
CA ASP A 50 -2.91 13.90 -13.65
C ASP A 50 -1.96 13.25 -12.61
N LEU A 51 -2.33 12.06 -12.15
CA LEU A 51 -1.56 11.35 -11.15
C LEU A 51 -0.46 10.54 -11.85
N THR A 52 0.78 11.00 -11.70
CA THR A 52 1.97 10.34 -12.24
C THR A 52 2.89 9.93 -11.08
N VAL A 53 3.03 8.63 -10.87
CA VAL A 53 3.84 8.05 -9.79
C VAL A 53 4.40 6.72 -10.26
N GLN A 54 5.69 6.50 -10.02
CA GLN A 54 6.33 5.20 -10.15
C GLN A 54 6.54 4.57 -8.77
N ILE A 55 6.12 3.32 -8.60
CA ILE A 55 6.33 2.50 -7.40
C ILE A 55 7.30 1.39 -7.79
N ARG A 56 8.41 1.29 -7.07
CA ARG A 56 9.46 0.32 -7.39
C ARG A 56 9.03 -1.09 -6.99
N ALA A 57 9.60 -2.09 -7.64
CA ALA A 57 9.42 -3.49 -7.25
C ALA A 57 9.87 -3.70 -5.78
N GLY A 58 9.01 -4.32 -4.96
CA GLY A 58 9.27 -4.55 -3.54
C GLY A 58 9.13 -3.32 -2.63
N GLU A 59 8.74 -2.14 -3.17
CA GLU A 59 8.50 -0.93 -2.38
C GLU A 59 7.18 -1.02 -1.61
N ILE A 60 7.13 -0.49 -0.41
CA ILE A 60 5.89 -0.16 0.30
C ILE A 60 5.61 1.33 0.10
N LEU A 61 4.59 1.67 -0.67
CA LEU A 61 4.07 3.02 -0.82
C LEU A 61 2.82 3.20 0.03
N ALA A 62 2.84 4.12 0.99
CA ALA A 62 1.62 4.54 1.68
C ALA A 62 0.94 5.70 0.94
N VAL A 63 -0.38 5.66 0.87
CA VAL A 63 -1.21 6.73 0.30
C VAL A 63 -2.05 7.33 1.41
N VAL A 64 -1.83 8.60 1.70
CA VAL A 64 -2.56 9.38 2.70
C VAL A 64 -3.27 10.56 2.06
N GLY A 65 -4.27 11.11 2.72
CA GLY A 65 -5.01 12.26 2.21
C GLY A 65 -6.38 12.39 2.86
N PRO A 66 -7.05 13.53 2.69
CA PRO A 66 -8.38 13.79 3.24
C PRO A 66 -9.42 12.75 2.80
N SER A 67 -10.54 12.69 3.53
CA SER A 67 -11.68 11.85 3.12
C SER A 67 -12.18 12.28 1.73
N GLY A 68 -12.43 11.32 0.85
CA GLY A 68 -12.95 11.59 -0.49
C GLY A 68 -11.94 12.10 -1.53
N CYS A 69 -10.64 12.20 -1.21
CA CYS A 69 -9.61 12.62 -2.19
C CYS A 69 -9.23 11.54 -3.23
N GLY A 70 -9.82 10.34 -3.18
CA GLY A 70 -9.62 9.31 -4.21
C GLY A 70 -8.71 8.14 -3.84
N LYS A 71 -8.29 7.97 -2.58
CA LYS A 71 -7.38 6.88 -2.14
C LYS A 71 -7.87 5.48 -2.55
N SER A 72 -9.09 5.11 -2.15
CA SER A 72 -9.67 3.80 -2.50
C SER A 72 -9.98 3.69 -4.01
N THR A 73 -10.23 4.83 -4.69
CA THR A 73 -10.36 4.85 -6.15
C THR A 73 -9.02 4.52 -6.81
N LEU A 74 -7.93 5.09 -6.32
CA LEU A 74 -6.58 4.79 -6.81
C LEU A 74 -6.26 3.30 -6.65
N LEU A 75 -6.52 2.70 -5.47
CA LEU A 75 -6.34 1.27 -5.28
C LEU A 75 -7.15 0.43 -6.26
N ARG A 76 -8.43 0.79 -6.51
CA ARG A 76 -9.28 0.06 -7.47
C ARG A 76 -8.76 0.17 -8.89
N VAL A 77 -8.21 1.33 -9.27
CA VAL A 77 -7.61 1.54 -10.60
C VAL A 77 -6.34 0.71 -10.75
N ILE A 78 -5.45 0.68 -9.74
CA ILE A 78 -4.25 -0.17 -9.76
C ILE A 78 -4.62 -1.66 -9.80
N GLY A 79 -5.66 -2.07 -9.08
CA GLY A 79 -6.13 -3.47 -9.05
C GLY A 79 -7.00 -3.88 -10.24
N GLY A 80 -7.24 -2.97 -11.20
CA GLY A 80 -8.10 -3.23 -12.36
C GLY A 80 -9.58 -3.43 -12.02
N LEU A 81 -10.02 -3.05 -10.83
CA LEU A 81 -11.44 -3.06 -10.42
C LEU A 81 -12.20 -1.83 -10.92
N ASP A 82 -11.47 -0.81 -11.35
CA ASP A 82 -12.01 0.38 -11.98
C ASP A 82 -11.04 0.83 -13.08
N ARG A 83 -11.57 1.45 -14.14
CA ARG A 83 -10.75 1.91 -15.26
C ARG A 83 -10.47 3.41 -15.14
N PRO A 84 -9.24 3.85 -15.40
CA PRO A 84 -8.96 5.27 -15.49
C PRO A 84 -9.76 5.89 -16.64
N THR A 85 -10.17 7.15 -16.50
CA THR A 85 -10.80 7.94 -17.59
C THR A 85 -9.76 8.66 -18.44
N ALA A 86 -8.52 8.77 -17.95
CA ALA A 86 -7.36 9.32 -18.64
C ALA A 86 -6.09 8.63 -18.12
N GLY A 87 -5.03 8.64 -18.91
CA GLY A 87 -3.76 8.03 -18.56
C GLY A 87 -3.78 6.50 -18.56
N ALA A 88 -2.76 5.90 -17.98
CA ALA A 88 -2.58 4.45 -17.97
C ALA A 88 -1.92 3.96 -16.68
N VAL A 89 -2.19 2.70 -16.33
CA VAL A 89 -1.55 1.97 -15.23
C VAL A 89 -0.89 0.73 -15.80
N THR A 90 0.36 0.49 -15.41
CA THR A 90 1.05 -0.77 -15.70
C THR A 90 1.53 -1.44 -14.41
N VAL A 91 1.56 -2.77 -14.41
CA VAL A 91 2.18 -3.60 -13.38
C VAL A 91 3.22 -4.47 -14.07
N ALA A 92 4.47 -4.45 -13.59
CA ALA A 92 5.60 -5.14 -14.21
C ALA A 92 5.69 -4.84 -15.73
N GLY A 93 5.48 -3.59 -16.12
CA GLY A 93 5.53 -3.14 -17.51
C GLY A 93 4.34 -3.58 -18.39
N GLN A 94 3.35 -4.29 -17.85
CA GLN A 94 2.17 -4.74 -18.57
C GLN A 94 0.93 -3.90 -18.20
N PRO A 95 0.13 -3.44 -19.16
CA PRO A 95 -1.07 -2.64 -18.87
C PRO A 95 -2.07 -3.38 -17.98
N VAL A 96 -2.69 -2.64 -17.06
CA VAL A 96 -3.83 -3.09 -16.27
C VAL A 96 -5.11 -2.66 -16.98
N VAL A 97 -5.82 -3.60 -17.57
CA VAL A 97 -7.04 -3.33 -18.38
C VAL A 97 -8.30 -3.76 -17.65
N ASP A 98 -8.20 -4.80 -16.82
CA ASP A 98 -9.27 -5.41 -16.03
C ASP A 98 -8.68 -6.04 -14.76
N THR A 99 -9.48 -6.77 -13.96
CA THR A 99 -8.96 -7.48 -12.79
C THR A 99 -7.70 -8.27 -13.13
N ASP A 100 -6.59 -7.91 -12.47
CA ASP A 100 -5.27 -8.43 -12.79
C ASP A 100 -4.87 -9.53 -11.80
N ALA A 101 -4.44 -10.68 -12.33
CA ALA A 101 -3.97 -11.79 -11.51
C ALA A 101 -2.69 -11.45 -10.71
N ARG A 102 -1.91 -10.48 -11.19
CA ARG A 102 -0.70 -9.99 -10.54
C ARG A 102 -0.98 -9.14 -9.30
N THR A 103 -2.23 -8.68 -9.12
CA THR A 103 -2.64 -7.88 -7.97
C THR A 103 -3.53 -8.66 -7.01
N ALA A 104 -3.44 -8.37 -5.73
CA ALA A 104 -4.39 -8.82 -4.72
C ALA A 104 -4.79 -7.68 -3.81
N ILE A 105 -6.05 -7.65 -3.38
CA ILE A 105 -6.59 -6.58 -2.53
C ILE A 105 -7.05 -7.18 -1.20
N ALA A 106 -6.58 -6.59 -0.10
CA ALA A 106 -7.16 -6.77 1.21
C ALA A 106 -7.90 -5.48 1.62
N PHE A 107 -9.18 -5.62 1.92
CA PHE A 107 -10.06 -4.51 2.28
C PHE A 107 -10.04 -4.24 3.80
N GLN A 108 -10.53 -3.09 4.20
CA GLN A 108 -10.73 -2.70 5.59
C GLN A 108 -11.53 -3.75 6.37
N GLU A 109 -12.64 -4.23 5.79
CA GLU A 109 -13.36 -5.39 6.30
C GLU A 109 -12.72 -6.68 5.75
N PRO A 110 -12.48 -7.72 6.59
CA PRO A 110 -11.84 -8.97 6.15
C PRO A 110 -12.59 -9.70 5.03
N ARG A 111 -13.92 -9.51 4.93
CA ARG A 111 -14.81 -10.13 3.91
C ARG A 111 -14.58 -11.64 3.78
N LEU A 112 -14.40 -12.31 4.92
CA LEU A 112 -14.30 -13.76 4.95
C LEU A 112 -15.68 -14.39 4.76
N LEU A 113 -15.73 -15.54 4.08
CA LEU A 113 -16.95 -16.32 3.93
C LEU A 113 -17.30 -16.96 5.26
N PRO A 114 -18.44 -16.62 5.91
CA PRO A 114 -18.73 -17.02 7.28
C PRO A 114 -19.04 -18.53 7.44
N TRP A 115 -19.30 -19.24 6.35
CA TRP A 115 -19.55 -20.68 6.32
C TRP A 115 -18.30 -21.50 5.99
N ARG A 116 -17.14 -20.87 5.82
CA ARG A 116 -15.85 -21.51 5.58
C ARG A 116 -14.92 -21.29 6.76
N THR A 117 -14.05 -22.27 7.02
CA THR A 117 -12.98 -22.10 8.01
C THR A 117 -11.94 -21.06 7.56
N LEU A 118 -11.04 -20.64 8.46
CA LEU A 118 -9.96 -19.73 8.07
C LEU A 118 -9.08 -20.33 6.98
N ALA A 119 -8.70 -21.62 7.11
CA ALA A 119 -7.94 -22.31 6.08
C ALA A 119 -8.66 -22.32 4.72
N GLN A 120 -9.96 -22.62 4.70
CA GLN A 120 -10.76 -22.60 3.50
C GLN A 120 -10.93 -21.19 2.91
N ASN A 121 -10.93 -20.15 3.73
CA ASN A 121 -10.94 -18.77 3.27
C ASN A 121 -9.62 -18.39 2.61
N VAL A 122 -8.47 -18.81 3.17
CA VAL A 122 -7.15 -18.60 2.57
C VAL A 122 -7.01 -19.37 1.25
N GLU A 123 -7.53 -20.61 1.19
CA GLU A 123 -7.53 -21.45 -0.01
C GLU A 123 -8.21 -20.77 -1.21
N LEU A 124 -9.22 -19.92 -0.99
CA LEU A 124 -9.87 -19.15 -2.05
C LEU A 124 -8.94 -18.18 -2.78
N GLY A 125 -7.84 -17.79 -2.15
CA GLY A 125 -6.83 -16.94 -2.77
C GLY A 125 -5.93 -17.66 -3.76
N LEU A 126 -5.84 -18.98 -3.70
CA LEU A 126 -4.95 -19.75 -4.56
C LEU A 126 -5.29 -19.58 -6.05
N PRO A 127 -4.26 -19.52 -6.93
CA PRO A 127 -4.46 -19.49 -8.37
C PRO A 127 -5.26 -20.71 -8.87
N GLN A 128 -6.06 -20.48 -9.91
CA GLN A 128 -6.80 -21.58 -10.54
C GLN A 128 -5.84 -22.65 -11.07
N GLY A 129 -6.20 -23.91 -10.89
CA GLY A 129 -5.36 -25.03 -11.30
C GLY A 129 -4.26 -25.42 -10.31
N THR A 130 -4.14 -24.75 -9.16
CA THR A 130 -3.21 -25.16 -8.12
C THR A 130 -3.53 -26.59 -7.66
N GLY A 131 -2.54 -27.49 -7.76
CA GLY A 131 -2.69 -28.88 -7.37
C GLY A 131 -2.98 -29.01 -5.86
N ARG A 132 -3.87 -29.94 -5.47
CA ARG A 132 -4.33 -30.13 -4.07
C ARG A 132 -3.20 -30.16 -3.03
N ARG A 133 -2.10 -30.87 -3.32
CA ARG A 133 -0.98 -31.00 -2.38
C ARG A 133 -0.24 -29.67 -2.22
N ALA A 134 0.07 -29.01 -3.32
CA ALA A 134 0.75 -27.71 -3.33
C ALA A 134 -0.13 -26.63 -2.67
N GLY A 135 -1.43 -26.59 -2.98
CA GLY A 135 -2.36 -25.65 -2.37
C GLY A 135 -2.46 -25.80 -0.85
N ARG A 136 -2.57 -27.05 -0.34
CA ARG A 136 -2.59 -27.29 1.10
C ARG A 136 -1.29 -26.87 1.78
N ALA A 137 -0.14 -27.14 1.17
CA ALA A 137 1.15 -26.72 1.69
C ALA A 137 1.25 -25.19 1.76
N ARG A 138 0.84 -24.48 0.70
CA ARG A 138 0.85 -23.02 0.67
C ARG A 138 -0.11 -22.40 1.70
N VAL A 139 -1.30 -22.94 1.86
CA VAL A 139 -2.25 -22.48 2.90
C VAL A 139 -1.68 -22.68 4.31
N ALA A 140 -1.05 -23.83 4.60
CA ALA A 140 -0.43 -24.08 5.88
C ALA A 140 0.73 -23.12 6.17
N GLU A 141 1.61 -22.89 5.20
CA GLU A 141 2.71 -21.91 5.26
C GLU A 141 2.20 -20.49 5.56
N LEU A 142 1.16 -20.05 4.85
CA LEU A 142 0.58 -18.72 5.06
C LEU A 142 -0.11 -18.58 6.41
N LEU A 143 -0.81 -19.62 6.88
CA LEU A 143 -1.41 -19.63 8.21
C LEU A 143 -0.36 -19.60 9.32
N GLU A 144 0.77 -20.27 9.13
CA GLU A 144 1.92 -20.19 10.02
C GLU A 144 2.52 -18.78 10.03
N LEU A 145 2.77 -18.21 8.85
CA LEU A 145 3.31 -16.85 8.67
C LEU A 145 2.48 -15.79 9.39
N VAL A 146 1.14 -15.90 9.34
CA VAL A 146 0.24 -14.96 10.03
C VAL A 146 -0.14 -15.41 11.46
N GLY A 147 0.46 -16.47 11.97
CA GLY A 147 0.23 -16.99 13.34
C GLY A 147 -1.20 -17.49 13.58
N LEU A 148 -1.79 -18.18 12.61
CA LEU A 148 -3.15 -18.73 12.68
C LEU A 148 -3.23 -20.23 12.56
N THR A 149 -2.12 -20.97 12.63
CA THR A 149 -2.08 -22.44 12.49
C THR A 149 -3.06 -23.14 13.43
N ALA A 150 -3.07 -22.76 14.73
CA ALA A 150 -3.96 -23.35 15.74
C ALA A 150 -5.44 -23.02 15.54
N SER A 151 -5.75 -22.05 14.68
CA SER A 151 -7.12 -21.56 14.41
C SER A 151 -7.59 -21.87 12.99
N ALA A 152 -6.84 -22.68 12.26
CA ALA A 152 -7.11 -22.98 10.85
C ALA A 152 -8.51 -23.49 10.57
N ASP A 153 -9.06 -24.30 11.48
CA ASP A 153 -10.37 -24.97 11.36
C ASP A 153 -11.52 -24.15 11.96
N LEU A 154 -11.24 -22.98 12.56
CA LEU A 154 -12.29 -22.10 13.10
C LEU A 154 -12.97 -21.30 11.98
N ASN A 155 -14.27 -21.01 12.17
CA ASN A 155 -15.01 -20.13 11.29
C ASN A 155 -14.82 -18.65 11.68
N PRO A 156 -15.05 -17.67 10.77
CA PRO A 156 -14.91 -16.25 11.04
C PRO A 156 -15.68 -15.72 12.25
N ARG A 157 -16.82 -16.36 12.60
CA ARG A 157 -17.63 -15.99 13.77
C ARG A 157 -17.02 -16.42 15.12
N GLN A 158 -16.01 -17.26 15.10
CA GLN A 158 -15.36 -17.85 16.28
C GLN A 158 -14.01 -17.18 16.59
N VAL A 159 -13.61 -16.18 15.82
CA VAL A 159 -12.30 -15.53 15.92
C VAL A 159 -12.44 -14.03 16.17
N SER A 160 -11.37 -13.41 16.69
CA SER A 160 -11.31 -11.95 16.86
C SER A 160 -11.19 -11.23 15.52
N GLY A 161 -11.51 -9.93 15.50
CA GLY A 161 -11.33 -9.09 14.31
C GLY A 161 -9.89 -9.09 13.77
N GLY A 162 -8.89 -9.06 14.66
CA GLY A 162 -7.49 -9.14 14.27
C GLY A 162 -7.12 -10.51 13.66
N MET A 163 -7.69 -11.61 14.15
CA MET A 163 -7.50 -12.93 13.52
C MET A 163 -8.16 -12.99 12.14
N ALA A 164 -9.36 -12.43 11.99
CA ALA A 164 -10.04 -12.35 10.70
C ALA A 164 -9.24 -11.50 9.71
N GLN A 165 -8.64 -10.40 10.16
CA GLN A 165 -7.81 -9.53 9.32
C GLN A 165 -6.53 -10.25 8.87
N ARG A 166 -5.86 -11.00 9.77
CA ARG A 166 -4.71 -11.84 9.43
C ARG A 166 -5.05 -12.92 8.39
N ALA A 167 -6.22 -13.56 8.52
CA ALA A 167 -6.71 -14.53 7.54
C ALA A 167 -7.01 -13.87 6.18
N SER A 168 -7.54 -12.63 6.16
CA SER A 168 -7.77 -11.86 4.94
C SER A 168 -6.45 -11.50 4.24
N LEU A 169 -5.42 -11.12 5.00
CA LEU A 169 -4.07 -10.88 4.48
C LEU A 169 -3.47 -12.17 3.89
N ALA A 170 -3.54 -13.28 4.61
CA ALA A 170 -3.09 -14.60 4.12
C ALA A 170 -3.81 -15.02 2.84
N ARG A 171 -5.12 -14.77 2.74
CA ARG A 171 -5.90 -15.02 1.51
C ARG A 171 -5.41 -14.18 0.33
N ALA A 172 -5.09 -12.90 0.55
CA ALA A 172 -4.52 -12.05 -0.49
C ALA A 172 -3.14 -12.54 -0.96
N LEU A 173 -2.29 -12.94 -0.01
CA LEU A 173 -0.96 -13.50 -0.28
C LEU A 173 -1.01 -14.89 -0.95
N ALA A 174 -2.07 -15.68 -0.70
CA ALA A 174 -2.24 -17.00 -1.32
C ALA A 174 -2.29 -16.92 -2.85
N ARG A 175 -2.72 -15.79 -3.40
CA ARG A 175 -2.72 -15.52 -4.84
C ARG A 175 -1.31 -15.45 -5.44
N GLY A 176 -0.27 -15.23 -4.62
CA GLY A 176 1.09 -14.98 -5.06
C GLY A 176 1.21 -13.67 -5.85
N PRO A 177 0.66 -12.55 -5.36
CA PRO A 177 0.59 -11.31 -6.12
C PRO A 177 1.97 -10.66 -6.27
N GLU A 178 2.19 -9.96 -7.38
CA GLU A 178 3.32 -9.06 -7.56
C GLU A 178 3.07 -7.72 -6.84
N VAL A 179 1.79 -7.33 -6.70
CA VAL A 179 1.38 -6.09 -6.01
C VAL A 179 0.25 -6.39 -5.04
N LEU A 180 0.48 -6.09 -3.77
CA LEU A 180 -0.49 -6.20 -2.68
C LEU A 180 -1.10 -4.83 -2.39
N LEU A 181 -2.41 -4.73 -2.52
CA LEU A 181 -3.18 -3.51 -2.30
C LEU A 181 -3.93 -3.61 -0.97
N LEU A 182 -3.70 -2.68 -0.07
CA LEU A 182 -4.26 -2.65 1.28
C LEU A 182 -5.11 -1.39 1.47
N ASP A 183 -6.43 -1.54 1.61
CA ASP A 183 -7.36 -0.42 1.82
C ASP A 183 -7.74 -0.33 3.30
N GLU A 184 -7.10 0.59 4.04
CA GLU A 184 -7.27 0.82 5.48
C GLU A 184 -7.24 -0.48 6.32
N PRO A 185 -6.21 -1.34 6.16
CA PRO A 185 -6.22 -2.72 6.68
C PRO A 185 -6.25 -2.81 8.21
N PHE A 186 -5.97 -1.73 8.92
CA PHE A 186 -5.88 -1.71 10.37
C PHE A 186 -6.91 -0.77 11.03
N GLY A 187 -7.73 -0.07 10.24
CA GLY A 187 -8.66 0.96 10.72
C GLY A 187 -9.71 0.46 11.72
N ALA A 188 -10.13 -0.82 11.61
CA ALA A 188 -11.12 -1.42 12.49
C ALA A 188 -10.55 -2.12 13.74
N LEU A 189 -9.22 -2.05 13.95
CA LEU A 189 -8.54 -2.75 15.05
C LEU A 189 -8.31 -1.84 16.25
N ASP A 190 -8.33 -2.43 17.45
CA ASP A 190 -7.86 -1.75 18.66
C ASP A 190 -6.35 -1.43 18.57
N ALA A 191 -5.87 -0.49 19.39
CA ALA A 191 -4.51 0.03 19.29
C ALA A 191 -3.42 -1.05 19.39
N LEU A 192 -3.56 -2.00 20.34
CA LEU A 192 -2.56 -3.05 20.54
C LEU A 192 -2.54 -4.06 19.38
N THR A 193 -3.72 -4.47 18.92
CA THR A 193 -3.86 -5.36 17.77
C THR A 193 -3.34 -4.71 16.50
N ARG A 194 -3.56 -3.39 16.32
CA ARG A 194 -3.03 -2.60 15.21
C ARG A 194 -1.51 -2.64 15.16
N LEU A 195 -0.83 -2.36 16.28
CA LEU A 195 0.63 -2.42 16.35
C LEU A 195 1.17 -3.80 15.95
N ARG A 196 0.58 -4.87 16.50
CA ARG A 196 0.96 -6.25 16.15
C ARG A 196 0.74 -6.58 14.69
N MET A 197 -0.30 -6.02 14.07
CA MET A 197 -0.58 -6.22 12.65
C MET A 197 0.40 -5.45 11.75
N GLN A 198 0.83 -4.27 12.17
CA GLN A 198 1.87 -3.51 11.46
C GLN A 198 3.21 -4.26 11.50
N ASP A 199 3.62 -4.76 12.66
CA ASP A 199 4.82 -5.61 12.78
C ASP A 199 4.72 -6.88 11.93
N LEU A 200 3.55 -7.53 11.93
CA LEU A 200 3.30 -8.70 11.08
C LEU A 200 3.43 -8.37 9.59
N LEU A 201 2.91 -7.24 9.13
CA LEU A 201 3.05 -6.84 7.72
C LEU A 201 4.52 -6.67 7.34
N LEU A 202 5.34 -6.07 8.21
CA LEU A 202 6.78 -5.93 7.97
C LEU A 202 7.49 -7.29 7.93
N GLN A 203 7.14 -8.23 8.84
CA GLN A 203 7.67 -9.59 8.86
C GLN A 203 7.31 -10.35 7.57
N VAL A 204 6.04 -10.28 7.16
CA VAL A 204 5.56 -10.88 5.91
C VAL A 204 6.30 -10.31 4.70
N HIS A 205 6.44 -8.99 4.64
CA HIS A 205 7.13 -8.32 3.55
C HIS A 205 8.64 -8.66 3.51
N ALA A 206 9.28 -8.88 4.65
CA ALA A 206 10.68 -9.32 4.71
C ALA A 206 10.87 -10.74 4.15
N VAL A 207 9.88 -11.63 4.36
CA VAL A 207 9.90 -13.01 3.84
C VAL A 207 9.48 -13.08 2.37
N GLU A 208 8.46 -12.33 2.00
CA GLU A 208 7.93 -12.24 0.63
C GLU A 208 7.93 -10.77 0.17
N PRO A 209 9.05 -10.26 -0.38
CA PRO A 209 9.17 -8.87 -0.82
C PRO A 209 8.24 -8.58 -2.02
N THR A 210 6.98 -8.31 -1.73
CA THR A 210 5.93 -7.94 -2.69
C THR A 210 5.80 -6.42 -2.71
N THR A 211 5.53 -5.81 -3.86
CA THR A 211 5.20 -4.38 -3.91
C THR A 211 3.90 -4.13 -3.16
N VAL A 212 3.88 -3.18 -2.24
CA VAL A 212 2.69 -2.88 -1.42
C VAL A 212 2.22 -1.46 -1.66
N VAL A 213 0.92 -1.30 -1.90
CA VAL A 213 0.26 0.02 -1.88
C VAL A 213 -0.73 0.02 -0.72
N LEU A 214 -0.41 0.79 0.31
CA LEU A 214 -1.18 0.89 1.55
C LEU A 214 -1.95 2.21 1.57
N VAL A 215 -3.27 2.16 1.61
CA VAL A 215 -4.11 3.32 1.91
C VAL A 215 -4.37 3.36 3.40
N THR A 216 -4.13 4.52 4.01
CA THR A 216 -4.44 4.77 5.42
C THR A 216 -4.78 6.24 5.65
N HIS A 217 -5.51 6.52 6.72
CA HIS A 217 -5.71 7.87 7.25
C HIS A 217 -4.76 8.18 8.44
N ASP A 218 -3.99 7.19 8.89
CA ASP A 218 -3.04 7.33 9.99
C ASP A 218 -1.63 7.61 9.47
N VAL A 219 -1.14 8.83 9.75
CA VAL A 219 0.17 9.32 9.32
C VAL A 219 1.30 8.52 9.97
N GLU A 220 1.15 8.12 11.24
CA GLU A 220 2.17 7.34 11.94
C GLU A 220 2.30 5.95 11.34
N GLU A 221 1.16 5.33 10.98
CA GLU A 221 1.13 4.06 10.27
C GLU A 221 1.85 4.15 8.91
N ALA A 222 1.53 5.19 8.14
CA ALA A 222 2.17 5.43 6.84
C ALA A 222 3.68 5.56 6.98
N LEU A 223 4.16 6.37 7.93
CA LEU A 223 5.59 6.58 8.16
C LEU A 223 6.29 5.35 8.72
N PHE A 224 5.62 4.57 9.58
CA PHE A 224 6.21 3.37 10.16
C PHE A 224 6.42 2.27 9.13
N LEU A 225 5.48 2.07 8.22
CA LEU A 225 5.45 0.96 7.27
C LEU A 225 6.12 1.26 5.92
N ALA A 226 5.90 2.46 5.38
CA ALA A 226 6.20 2.73 3.98
C ALA A 226 7.64 3.21 3.73
N ASP A 227 8.18 2.94 2.56
CA ASP A 227 9.41 3.54 2.06
C ASP A 227 9.15 4.98 1.60
N ARG A 228 7.98 5.20 0.98
CA ARG A 228 7.52 6.52 0.55
C ARG A 228 6.06 6.72 0.91
N VAL A 229 5.71 7.98 1.17
CA VAL A 229 4.34 8.41 1.46
C VAL A 229 3.86 9.35 0.36
N LEU A 230 2.79 8.97 -0.32
CA LEU A 230 2.08 9.78 -1.30
C LEU A 230 0.95 10.51 -0.60
N LEU A 231 1.03 11.84 -0.54
CA LEU A 231 -0.04 12.71 -0.05
C LEU A 231 -0.94 13.12 -1.21
N LEU A 232 -2.21 12.71 -1.16
CA LEU A 232 -3.23 13.17 -2.09
C LEU A 232 -3.97 14.38 -1.53
N ARG A 233 -4.41 15.27 -2.45
CA ARG A 233 -5.27 16.41 -2.13
C ARG A 233 -6.70 16.18 -2.62
N THR A 234 -7.65 16.89 -2.03
CA THR A 234 -9.00 16.98 -2.58
C THR A 234 -8.98 17.93 -3.78
N LEU A 235 -9.54 17.50 -4.91
CA LEU A 235 -9.67 18.32 -6.11
C LEU A 235 -10.88 19.25 -5.98
N THR A 236 -10.70 20.50 -6.38
CA THR A 236 -11.81 21.43 -6.61
C THR A 236 -12.06 21.58 -8.10
N PRO A 237 -13.29 21.91 -8.54
CA PRO A 237 -13.59 22.09 -9.96
C PRO A 237 -12.76 23.17 -10.65
N GLU A 238 -12.36 24.19 -9.90
CA GLU A 238 -11.64 25.38 -10.38
C GLU A 238 -10.12 25.20 -10.35
N ASP A 239 -9.64 24.21 -9.60
CA ASP A 239 -8.22 23.91 -9.45
C ASP A 239 -7.78 22.93 -10.53
N GLY A 240 -6.95 23.37 -11.47
CA GLY A 240 -6.33 22.54 -12.51
C GLY A 240 -5.20 21.63 -12.00
N SER A 241 -4.95 21.57 -10.69
CA SER A 241 -3.82 20.83 -10.12
C SER A 241 -3.99 19.32 -10.21
N SER A 242 -2.83 18.63 -10.18
CA SER A 242 -2.74 17.17 -10.00
C SER A 242 -3.30 16.73 -8.64
N SER A 243 -3.81 15.51 -8.56
CA SER A 243 -4.19 14.86 -7.30
C SER A 243 -3.03 14.69 -6.33
N VAL A 244 -1.79 14.68 -6.82
CA VAL A 244 -0.59 14.55 -5.99
C VAL A 244 -0.28 15.89 -5.34
N ALA A 245 -0.37 15.96 -4.02
CA ALA A 245 0.10 17.11 -3.25
C ALA A 245 1.61 17.03 -3.02
N ARG A 246 2.10 15.86 -2.58
CA ARG A 246 3.51 15.61 -2.26
C ARG A 246 3.83 14.12 -2.28
N ILE A 247 5.10 13.80 -2.50
CA ILE A 247 5.68 12.48 -2.26
C ILE A 247 6.87 12.67 -1.33
N LEU A 248 6.89 11.93 -0.22
CA LEU A 248 7.92 12.01 0.81
C LEU A 248 8.58 10.64 0.95
N THR A 249 9.89 10.63 1.18
CA THR A 249 10.62 9.41 1.56
C THR A 249 10.60 9.30 3.08
N ALA A 250 10.17 8.17 3.61
CA ALA A 250 10.19 7.95 5.04
C ALA A 250 11.64 7.72 5.51
N PRO A 251 12.04 8.30 6.67
CA PRO A 251 13.41 8.23 7.14
C PRO A 251 13.76 6.86 7.72
N GLY A 252 15.02 6.47 7.63
CA GLY A 252 15.58 5.29 8.29
C GLY A 252 15.14 3.95 7.70
N GLU A 253 15.75 2.89 8.24
CA GLU A 253 15.42 1.51 7.89
C GLU A 253 14.21 1.00 8.70
N ARG A 254 13.53 -0.04 8.21
CA ARG A 254 12.40 -0.68 8.89
C ARG A 254 12.88 -1.82 9.81
N PRO A 255 12.30 -2.02 11.00
CA PRO A 255 11.24 -1.21 11.62
C PRO A 255 11.77 0.11 12.18
N ARG A 256 11.05 1.21 11.98
CA ARG A 256 11.43 2.55 12.39
C ARG A 256 11.11 2.81 13.86
N ASP A 257 11.96 3.60 14.52
CA ASP A 257 11.68 4.09 15.87
C ASP A 257 10.77 5.34 15.78
N ARG A 258 9.56 5.22 16.32
CA ARG A 258 8.59 6.33 16.39
C ARG A 258 9.03 7.47 17.31
N ALA A 259 10.03 7.23 18.17
CA ALA A 259 10.59 8.22 19.08
C ALA A 259 11.69 9.07 18.44
N GLU A 260 12.19 8.71 17.26
CA GLU A 260 13.21 9.48 16.56
C GLU A 260 12.70 10.88 16.15
N ALA A 261 13.55 11.89 16.29
CA ALA A 261 13.22 13.28 15.93
C ALA A 261 12.82 13.40 14.46
N ALA A 262 13.56 12.74 13.54
CA ALA A 262 13.25 12.74 12.12
C ALA A 262 11.85 12.16 11.80
N PHE A 263 11.39 11.16 12.56
CA PHE A 263 10.04 10.61 12.44
C PHE A 263 9.00 11.63 12.91
N ALA A 264 9.25 12.29 14.05
CA ALA A 264 8.35 13.30 14.60
C ALA A 264 8.22 14.53 13.67
N ASP A 265 9.34 14.99 13.10
CA ASP A 265 9.37 16.12 12.16
C ASP A 265 8.55 15.82 10.90
N LEU A 266 8.75 14.64 10.30
CA LEU A 266 8.04 14.25 9.09
C LEU A 266 6.55 14.00 9.36
N ARG A 267 6.20 13.51 10.55
CA ARG A 267 4.81 13.40 11.00
C ARG A 267 4.14 14.77 11.06
N ALA A 268 4.81 15.76 11.66
CA ALA A 268 4.30 17.13 11.76
C ALA A 268 4.11 17.74 10.36
N ASP A 269 5.07 17.53 9.46
CA ASP A 269 5.01 18.01 8.07
C ASP A 269 3.84 17.38 7.29
N LEU A 270 3.61 16.08 7.43
CA LEU A 270 2.45 15.42 6.81
C LEU A 270 1.12 15.89 7.39
N LEU A 271 1.02 16.06 8.71
CA LEU A 271 -0.19 16.57 9.35
C LEU A 271 -0.52 17.98 8.87
N THR A 272 0.50 18.85 8.75
CA THR A 272 0.34 20.19 8.16
C THR A 272 -0.14 20.11 6.71
N GLY A 273 0.42 19.20 5.92
CA GLY A 273 -0.02 18.94 4.54
C GLY A 273 -1.46 18.42 4.43
N LEU A 274 -1.98 17.80 5.48
CA LEU A 274 -3.38 17.37 5.62
C LEU A 274 -4.31 18.48 6.15
N GLY A 275 -3.77 19.67 6.45
CA GLY A 275 -4.53 20.81 7.01
C GLY A 275 -4.77 20.71 8.52
N VAL A 276 -3.99 19.85 9.22
CA VAL A 276 -4.03 19.77 10.68
C VAL A 276 -2.95 20.68 11.26
N ASP A 277 -3.35 21.72 12.00
CA ASP A 277 -2.43 22.61 12.69
C ASP A 277 -1.74 21.84 13.84
N THR A 278 -0.43 21.61 13.69
CA THR A 278 0.37 20.93 14.69
C THR A 278 0.97 21.90 15.73
N HIS A 279 0.88 23.20 15.47
CA HIS A 279 1.31 24.24 16.38
C HIS A 279 0.10 24.87 17.08
N HIS A 280 -0.32 24.32 18.20
CA HIS A 280 -1.12 25.09 19.15
C HIS A 280 -0.20 26.19 19.70
N ALA A 281 -0.26 27.40 19.10
CA ALA A 281 0.20 28.59 19.77
C ALA A 281 -0.64 28.69 21.06
N SER A 282 -0.01 28.47 22.23
CA SER A 282 -0.65 28.79 23.51
C SER A 282 -1.09 30.24 23.44
N PRO A 283 -2.36 30.55 23.67
CA PRO A 283 -2.75 31.94 23.85
C PRO A 283 -2.04 32.45 25.11
N LEU A 284 -1.25 33.52 24.96
CA LEU A 284 -0.69 34.33 26.05
C LEU A 284 -1.82 34.98 26.84
#